data_e4cc11d9f40dd21bf1983cae874c812f
#
_entry.id   e4cc11d9f40dd21bf1983cae874c812f
#
_cell.length_a   1.000
_cell.length_b   1.000
_cell.length_c   1.000
_cell.angle_alpha   90.00
_cell.angle_beta   90.00
_cell.angle_gamma   90.00
#
_symmetry.space_group_name_H-M   'P 1'
#
loop_
_entity.id
_entity.type
_entity.pdbx_description
1 polymer ?
#
loop_
_entity_poly.entity_id
_entity_poly.type
_entity_poly.pdbx_seq_one_letter_code
_entity_poly.pdbx_strand_id
1 'polypeptide(L)'
;IAREHGLEVDEASFKSSMEEHRLASGAGKAMGSLGGEGVDIYRGLLAELEANGSLPNTGVAYDPYSRRQVDGVLLGLIANGKPVTQANLGDNVEVIIPDSCFYIESGGQVSDHGVISAQNEEWEIQIQDVRKPAAGMIVHIGTVTFGAPQVGDKAVATVDAQRRQDIMRNH
;
A
#
# COMPACT_ATOMS: atom_id res chain seq x y z
N ILE A 1 -1.36 -17.04 36.10
CA ILE A 1 -0.85 -16.14 37.16
C ILE A 1 -1.77 -14.93 37.33
N ALA A 2 -2.16 -14.21 36.25
CA ALA A 2 -3.08 -13.07 36.36
C ALA A 2 -4.48 -13.45 36.84
N ARG A 3 -4.94 -14.66 36.56
CA ARG A 3 -6.24 -15.20 37.03
C ARG A 3 -6.26 -15.54 38.51
N GLU A 4 -5.12 -15.86 39.08
CA GLU A 4 -5.00 -16.22 40.50
C GLU A 4 -5.14 -15.00 41.44
N HIS A 5 -4.97 -13.80 40.92
CA HIS A 5 -5.05 -12.54 41.65
C HIS A 5 -6.31 -11.71 41.35
N GLY A 6 -7.31 -12.30 40.67
CA GLY A 6 -8.58 -11.63 40.39
C GLY A 6 -8.50 -10.47 39.39
N LEU A 7 -7.43 -10.43 38.60
CA LEU A 7 -7.28 -9.45 37.53
C LEU A 7 -7.92 -10.01 36.26
N GLU A 8 -8.98 -9.38 35.80
CA GLU A 8 -9.52 -9.63 34.47
C GLU A 8 -8.63 -8.94 33.41
N VAL A 9 -8.08 -9.76 32.56
CA VAL A 9 -7.36 -9.23 31.37
C VAL A 9 -8.42 -8.99 30.29
N ASP A 10 -8.60 -7.74 29.90
CA ASP A 10 -9.43 -7.37 28.75
C ASP A 10 -8.74 -7.78 27.44
N GLU A 11 -9.05 -9.00 26.99
CA GLU A 11 -8.48 -9.58 25.76
C GLU A 11 -8.83 -8.76 24.51
N ALA A 12 -9.96 -8.05 24.53
CA ALA A 12 -10.38 -7.20 23.41
C ALA A 12 -9.51 -5.95 23.31
N SER A 13 -9.25 -5.26 24.44
CA SER A 13 -8.33 -4.13 24.49
C SER A 13 -6.90 -4.53 24.18
N PHE A 14 -6.46 -5.72 24.63
CA PHE A 14 -5.11 -6.22 24.33
C PHE A 14 -4.93 -6.51 22.85
N LYS A 15 -5.89 -7.16 22.20
CA LYS A 15 -5.87 -7.41 20.76
C LYS A 15 -5.89 -6.12 19.96
N SER A 16 -6.71 -5.14 20.35
CA SER A 16 -6.76 -3.82 19.72
C SER A 16 -5.42 -3.09 19.83
N SER A 17 -4.82 -3.07 21.03
CA SER A 17 -3.51 -2.45 21.25
C SER A 17 -2.38 -3.16 20.49
N MET A 18 -2.42 -4.48 20.38
CA MET A 18 -1.45 -5.25 19.60
C MET A 18 -1.57 -4.99 18.11
N GLU A 19 -2.79 -4.83 17.62
CA GLU A 19 -3.05 -4.52 16.21
C GLU A 19 -2.64 -3.08 15.87
N GLU A 20 -2.92 -2.13 16.76
CA GLU A 20 -2.41 -0.75 16.67
C GLU A 20 -0.87 -0.70 16.70
N HIS A 21 -0.22 -1.46 17.59
CA HIS A 21 1.24 -1.55 17.65
C HIS A 21 1.85 -2.17 16.40
N ARG A 22 1.19 -3.17 15.82
CA ARG A 22 1.64 -3.80 14.58
C ARG A 22 1.51 -2.86 13.38
N LEU A 23 0.44 -2.08 13.34
CA LEU A 23 0.22 -1.05 12.33
C LEU A 23 1.20 0.12 12.50
N ALA A 24 1.45 0.55 13.74
CA ALA A 24 2.36 1.64 14.05
C ALA A 24 3.84 1.29 13.81
N SER A 25 4.26 0.05 14.08
CA SER A 25 5.64 -0.37 13.86
C SER A 25 5.98 -0.64 12.39
N GLY A 26 4.97 -0.89 11.55
CA GLY A 26 5.13 -0.96 10.08
C GLY A 26 5.07 0.41 9.41
N ALA A 27 4.64 1.45 10.12
CA ALA A 27 4.54 2.80 9.59
C ALA A 27 5.86 3.57 9.87
N GLY A 28 6.86 3.35 9.06
CA GLY A 28 8.06 4.21 9.08
C GLY A 28 7.65 5.70 9.00
N LYS A 29 8.43 6.54 9.63
CA LYS A 29 8.23 7.97 9.96
C LYS A 29 7.73 8.94 8.86
N ALA A 30 7.27 8.46 7.71
CA ALA A 30 6.96 9.32 6.57
C ALA A 30 5.51 9.81 6.49
N MET A 31 4.61 9.25 7.28
CA MET A 31 3.20 9.66 7.26
C MET A 31 2.73 9.95 8.68
N GLY A 32 2.51 11.22 8.96
CA GLY A 32 1.97 11.67 10.23
C GLY A 32 0.70 10.91 10.61
N SER A 33 0.68 10.46 11.86
CA SER A 33 -0.50 9.99 12.60
C SER A 33 -1.55 9.20 11.80
N LEU A 34 -1.26 7.93 11.54
CA LEU A 34 -2.31 6.96 11.23
C LEU A 34 -3.01 6.52 12.54
N GLY A 35 -3.65 7.47 13.21
CA GLY A 35 -4.70 7.14 14.18
C GLY A 35 -5.90 6.55 13.43
N GLY A 36 -6.78 5.85 14.12
CA GLY A 36 -7.89 5.06 13.58
C GLY A 36 -8.65 5.58 12.36
N GLU A 37 -8.67 6.88 12.12
CA GLU A 37 -9.30 7.49 10.94
C GLU A 37 -8.59 7.11 9.63
N GLY A 38 -7.27 6.92 9.63
CA GLY A 38 -6.52 6.55 8.44
C GLY A 38 -6.85 5.14 7.92
N VAL A 39 -7.07 4.19 8.82
CA VAL A 39 -7.41 2.81 8.46
C VAL A 39 -8.81 2.71 7.85
N ASP A 40 -9.74 3.54 8.31
CA ASP A 40 -11.12 3.56 7.81
C ASP A 40 -11.20 4.02 6.35
N ILE A 41 -10.32 4.93 5.92
CA ILE A 41 -10.22 5.35 4.51
C ILE A 41 -9.87 4.16 3.62
N TYR A 42 -8.89 3.35 4.00
CA TYR A 42 -8.47 2.19 3.23
C TYR A 42 -9.55 1.09 3.20
N ARG A 43 -10.20 0.83 4.32
CA ARG A 43 -11.31 -0.13 4.40
C ARG A 43 -12.51 0.31 3.57
N GLY A 44 -12.86 1.59 3.64
CA GLY A 44 -13.94 2.17 2.84
C GLY A 44 -13.67 2.08 1.34
N LEU A 45 -12.46 2.43 0.93
CA LEU A 45 -12.05 2.36 -0.48
C LEU A 45 -11.98 0.90 -0.97
N LEU A 46 -11.48 -0.03 -0.15
CA LEU A 46 -11.48 -1.45 -0.47
C LEU A 46 -12.90 -1.97 -0.68
N ALA A 47 -13.82 -1.67 0.23
CA ALA A 47 -15.21 -2.08 0.13
C ALA A 47 -15.89 -1.51 -1.13
N GLU A 48 -15.61 -0.27 -1.48
CA GLU A 48 -16.10 0.35 -2.72
C GLU A 48 -15.58 -0.37 -3.96
N LEU A 49 -14.28 -0.67 -4.02
CA LEU A 49 -13.64 -1.34 -5.14
C LEU A 49 -14.11 -2.80 -5.29
N GLU A 50 -14.39 -3.48 -4.20
CA GLU A 50 -14.99 -4.82 -4.21
C GLU A 50 -16.46 -4.77 -4.66
N ALA A 51 -17.23 -3.81 -4.15
CA ALA A 51 -18.65 -3.65 -4.47
C ALA A 51 -18.88 -3.30 -5.94
N ASN A 52 -18.02 -2.48 -6.56
CA ASN A 52 -18.12 -2.11 -7.98
C ASN A 52 -17.48 -3.11 -8.94
N GLY A 53 -16.89 -4.20 -8.44
CA GLY A 53 -16.26 -5.26 -9.22
C GLY A 53 -14.84 -4.96 -9.72
N SER A 54 -14.22 -3.86 -9.27
CA SER A 54 -12.84 -3.51 -9.64
C SER A 54 -11.80 -4.40 -8.95
N LEU A 55 -12.13 -4.91 -7.76
CA LEU A 55 -11.33 -5.88 -7.02
C LEU A 55 -12.18 -7.11 -6.65
N PRO A 56 -11.57 -8.32 -6.61
CA PRO A 56 -12.24 -9.49 -6.03
C PRO A 56 -12.33 -9.37 -4.50
N ASN A 57 -13.13 -10.22 -3.87
CA ASN A 57 -13.28 -10.27 -2.40
C ASN A 57 -11.97 -10.58 -1.66
N THR A 58 -10.96 -11.07 -2.35
CA THR A 58 -9.61 -11.30 -1.82
C THR A 58 -8.74 -10.05 -1.83
N GLY A 59 -9.24 -8.95 -2.44
CA GLY A 59 -8.52 -7.68 -2.56
C GLY A 59 -7.49 -7.66 -3.67
N VAL A 60 -6.43 -6.88 -3.48
CA VAL A 60 -5.32 -6.75 -4.44
C VAL A 60 -4.56 -8.07 -4.55
N ALA A 61 -4.34 -8.56 -5.77
CA ALA A 61 -3.51 -9.73 -6.03
C ALA A 61 -2.04 -9.40 -5.71
N TYR A 62 -1.32 -10.37 -5.17
CA TYR A 62 0.03 -10.16 -4.66
C TYR A 62 0.97 -11.30 -5.05
N ASP A 63 1.97 -10.99 -5.89
CA ASP A 63 3.01 -11.93 -6.27
C ASP A 63 4.34 -11.19 -6.53
N PRO A 64 5.15 -10.99 -5.48
CA PRO A 64 6.44 -10.30 -5.60
C PRO A 64 7.56 -11.21 -6.10
N TYR A 65 7.32 -12.51 -6.25
CA TYR A 65 8.39 -13.49 -6.47
C TYR A 65 8.57 -13.85 -7.95
N SER A 66 7.47 -14.02 -8.69
CA SER A 66 7.52 -14.50 -10.06
C SER A 66 7.49 -13.40 -11.11
N ARG A 67 7.11 -12.17 -10.73
CA ARG A 67 6.94 -11.06 -11.67
C ARG A 67 7.67 -9.81 -11.20
N ARG A 68 8.18 -9.04 -12.16
CA ARG A 68 8.82 -7.73 -11.93
C ARG A 68 8.03 -6.58 -12.56
N GLN A 69 7.04 -6.93 -13.37
CA GLN A 69 6.17 -5.98 -14.05
C GLN A 69 4.76 -6.54 -14.12
N VAL A 70 3.77 -5.69 -13.90
CA VAL A 70 2.35 -6.03 -14.06
C VAL A 70 1.65 -4.88 -14.78
N ASP A 71 0.70 -5.25 -15.65
CA ASP A 71 -0.22 -4.33 -16.27
C ASP A 71 -1.49 -4.24 -15.45
N GLY A 72 -2.09 -3.07 -15.39
CA GLY A 72 -3.33 -2.89 -14.63
C GLY A 72 -3.99 -1.56 -14.93
N VAL A 73 -4.88 -1.18 -14.05
CA VAL A 73 -5.61 0.08 -14.08
C VAL A 73 -5.38 0.81 -12.76
N LEU A 74 -5.25 2.12 -12.82
CA LEU A 74 -5.18 2.97 -11.63
C LEU A 74 -6.56 2.97 -10.96
N LEU A 75 -6.73 2.14 -9.92
CA LEU A 75 -8.01 1.98 -9.22
C LEU A 75 -8.27 3.05 -8.21
N GLY A 76 -7.24 3.57 -7.57
CA GLY A 76 -7.38 4.60 -6.54
C GLY A 76 -6.11 5.41 -6.36
N LEU A 77 -6.31 6.66 -5.97
CA LEU A 77 -5.27 7.60 -5.56
C LEU A 77 -5.66 8.20 -4.21
N ILE A 78 -4.70 8.28 -3.32
CA ILE A 78 -4.84 8.99 -2.05
C ILE A 78 -3.75 10.06 -1.99
N ALA A 79 -4.14 11.30 -1.76
CA ALA A 79 -3.22 12.41 -1.59
C ALA A 79 -3.60 13.18 -0.31
N ASN A 80 -2.62 13.50 0.53
CA ASN A 80 -2.83 14.20 1.81
C ASN A 80 -3.87 13.49 2.72
N GLY A 81 -3.87 12.15 2.71
CA GLY A 81 -4.78 11.34 3.52
C GLY A 81 -6.22 11.29 3.02
N LYS A 82 -6.49 11.73 1.80
CA LYS A 82 -7.83 11.75 1.20
C LYS A 82 -7.84 11.09 -0.17
N PRO A 83 -8.89 10.30 -0.50
CA PRO A 83 -9.09 9.81 -1.85
C PRO A 83 -9.25 10.96 -2.84
N VAL A 84 -8.54 10.89 -3.96
CA VAL A 84 -8.61 11.86 -5.06
C VAL A 84 -8.79 11.13 -6.38
N THR A 85 -9.31 11.81 -7.39
CA THR A 85 -9.49 11.24 -8.73
C THR A 85 -8.30 11.53 -9.65
N GLN A 86 -7.49 12.53 -9.31
CA GLN A 86 -6.34 12.97 -10.09
C GLN A 86 -5.27 13.53 -9.15
N ALA A 87 -4.01 13.34 -9.51
CA ALA A 87 -2.87 13.95 -8.86
C ALA A 87 -2.06 14.78 -9.87
N ASN A 88 -1.21 15.66 -9.35
CA ASN A 88 -0.38 16.56 -10.14
C ASN A 88 1.10 16.29 -9.91
N LEU A 89 1.92 16.80 -10.82
CA LEU A 89 3.39 16.74 -10.70
C LEU A 89 3.85 17.24 -9.33
N GLY A 90 4.68 16.45 -8.67
CA GLY A 90 5.23 16.74 -7.34
C GLY A 90 4.37 16.27 -6.17
N ASP A 91 3.15 15.80 -6.40
CA ASP A 91 2.29 15.30 -5.34
C ASP A 91 2.85 13.98 -4.78
N ASN A 92 2.80 13.85 -3.45
CA ASN A 92 2.99 12.57 -2.78
C ASN A 92 1.66 11.82 -2.76
N VAL A 93 1.65 10.61 -3.30
CA VAL A 93 0.44 9.83 -3.49
C VAL A 93 0.59 8.40 -3.00
N GLU A 94 -0.52 7.81 -2.64
CA GLU A 94 -0.67 6.37 -2.47
C GLU A 94 -1.51 5.83 -3.64
N VAL A 95 -1.01 4.80 -4.29
CA VAL A 95 -1.58 4.25 -5.51
C VAL A 95 -2.12 2.85 -5.26
N ILE A 96 -3.33 2.59 -5.75
CA ILE A 96 -3.97 1.28 -5.69
C ILE A 96 -4.15 0.76 -7.11
N ILE A 97 -3.60 -0.41 -7.36
CA ILE A 97 -3.73 -1.17 -8.61
C ILE A 97 -4.24 -2.58 -8.29
N PRO A 98 -4.85 -3.30 -9.24
CA PRO A 98 -5.48 -4.60 -8.95
C PRO A 98 -4.50 -5.73 -8.65
N ASP A 99 -3.24 -5.58 -9.04
CA ASP A 99 -2.21 -6.61 -8.88
C ASP A 99 -0.86 -5.96 -8.55
N SER A 100 -0.16 -6.49 -7.55
CA SER A 100 1.14 -5.96 -7.13
C SER A 100 2.25 -7.00 -7.23
N CYS A 101 3.33 -6.61 -7.88
CA CYS A 101 4.59 -7.36 -7.93
C CYS A 101 5.69 -6.78 -7.02
N PHE A 102 5.37 -5.77 -6.22
CA PHE A 102 6.29 -5.14 -5.28
C PHE A 102 6.32 -5.88 -3.95
N TYR A 103 7.51 -6.17 -3.46
CA TYR A 103 7.68 -6.76 -2.13
C TYR A 103 7.29 -5.76 -1.04
N ILE A 104 6.45 -6.19 -0.13
CA ILE A 104 6.01 -5.40 1.03
C ILE A 104 7.00 -5.62 2.18
N GLU A 105 7.37 -4.56 2.89
CA GLU A 105 8.24 -4.66 4.06
C GLU A 105 7.74 -5.70 5.05
N SER A 106 8.59 -6.68 5.33
CA SER A 106 8.30 -7.76 6.28
C SER A 106 9.59 -8.38 6.80
N GLY A 107 9.60 -8.77 8.07
CA GLY A 107 10.71 -9.51 8.67
C GLY A 107 12.07 -8.80 8.61
N GLY A 108 12.08 -7.46 8.63
CA GLY A 108 13.29 -6.64 8.56
C GLY A 108 13.81 -6.40 7.14
N GLN A 109 13.16 -6.94 6.11
CA GLN A 109 13.46 -6.64 4.72
C GLN A 109 12.63 -5.45 4.27
N VAL A 110 13.28 -4.41 3.71
CA VAL A 110 12.63 -3.21 3.20
C VAL A 110 11.79 -3.50 1.97
N SER A 111 10.79 -2.65 1.71
CA SER A 111 9.94 -2.76 0.53
C SER A 111 10.70 -2.47 -0.76
N ASP A 112 10.18 -2.98 -1.87
CA ASP A 112 10.69 -2.66 -3.19
C ASP A 112 10.46 -1.18 -3.56
N HIS A 113 11.31 -0.68 -4.42
CA HIS A 113 11.11 0.56 -5.16
C HIS A 113 10.82 0.25 -6.62
N GLY A 114 10.30 1.21 -7.33
CA GLY A 114 10.04 1.09 -8.75
C GLY A 114 9.22 2.24 -9.28
N VAL A 115 8.50 1.97 -10.37
CA VAL A 115 7.73 2.99 -11.09
C VAL A 115 6.36 2.43 -11.42
N ILE A 116 5.33 3.24 -11.26
CA ILE A 116 4.01 3.02 -11.85
C ILE A 116 3.79 4.14 -12.86
N SER A 117 3.60 3.78 -14.12
CA SER A 117 3.45 4.72 -15.22
C SER A 117 2.22 4.40 -16.07
N ALA A 118 1.74 5.40 -16.80
CA ALA A 118 0.71 5.18 -17.81
C ALA A 118 1.24 4.29 -18.95
N GLN A 119 0.38 3.41 -19.49
CA GLN A 119 0.75 2.61 -20.68
C GLN A 119 1.11 3.47 -21.89
N ASN A 120 0.51 4.64 -22.00
CA ASN A 120 0.80 5.63 -23.06
C ASN A 120 1.89 6.63 -22.68
N GLU A 121 2.60 6.40 -21.57
CA GLU A 121 3.69 7.24 -21.06
C GLU A 121 3.31 8.70 -20.74
N GLU A 122 2.04 8.99 -20.52
CA GLU A 122 1.57 10.36 -20.24
C GLU A 122 1.83 10.80 -18.79
N TRP A 123 2.07 9.86 -17.87
CA TRP A 123 2.44 10.17 -16.50
C TRP A 123 3.29 9.07 -15.86
N GLU A 124 3.99 9.43 -14.81
CA GLU A 124 4.86 8.53 -14.05
C GLU A 124 4.83 8.86 -12.55
N ILE A 125 4.81 7.81 -11.75
CA ILE A 125 4.91 7.90 -10.29
C ILE A 125 6.10 7.05 -9.85
N GLN A 126 7.07 7.68 -9.18
CA GLN A 126 8.21 7.00 -8.58
C GLN A 126 7.78 6.39 -7.25
N ILE A 127 7.81 5.07 -7.13
CA ILE A 127 7.40 4.34 -5.92
C ILE A 127 8.60 4.15 -4.98
N GLN A 128 8.42 4.54 -3.73
CA GLN A 128 9.46 4.53 -2.70
C GLN A 128 9.16 3.58 -1.55
N ASP A 129 7.89 3.19 -1.40
CA ASP A 129 7.46 2.28 -0.34
C ASP A 129 6.18 1.55 -0.77
N VAL A 130 5.95 0.38 -0.20
CA VAL A 130 4.73 -0.40 -0.43
C VAL A 130 4.24 -0.93 0.90
N ARG A 131 2.96 -0.75 1.19
CA ARG A 131 2.35 -1.12 2.47
C ARG A 131 1.04 -1.85 2.30
N LYS A 132 0.68 -2.59 3.34
CA LYS A 132 -0.60 -3.26 3.48
C LYS A 132 -1.35 -2.69 4.69
N PRO A 133 -2.05 -1.56 4.55
CA PRO A 133 -2.73 -0.90 5.67
C PRO A 133 -3.95 -1.65 6.19
N ALA A 134 -4.53 -2.53 5.38
CA ALA A 134 -5.65 -3.38 5.76
C ALA A 134 -5.58 -4.72 5.02
N ALA A 135 -6.28 -5.75 5.51
CA ALA A 135 -6.36 -7.03 4.82
C ALA A 135 -6.95 -6.85 3.42
N GLY A 136 -6.25 -7.33 2.38
CA GLY A 136 -6.65 -7.19 0.98
C GLY A 136 -6.32 -5.85 0.33
N MET A 137 -5.81 -4.88 1.05
CA MET A 137 -5.41 -3.57 0.53
C MET A 137 -3.89 -3.45 0.47
N ILE A 138 -3.36 -3.15 -0.70
CA ILE A 138 -1.94 -2.82 -0.91
C ILE A 138 -1.87 -1.43 -1.51
N VAL A 139 -1.09 -0.55 -0.90
CA VAL A 139 -0.84 0.80 -1.38
C VAL A 139 0.64 0.98 -1.74
N HIS A 140 0.87 1.63 -2.87
CA HIS A 140 2.20 1.96 -3.39
C HIS A 140 2.41 3.45 -3.16
N ILE A 141 3.39 3.79 -2.33
CA ILE A 141 3.64 5.17 -1.88
C ILE A 141 4.75 5.78 -2.72
N GLY A 142 4.48 6.92 -3.31
CA GLY A 142 5.46 7.58 -4.15
C GLY A 142 5.13 9.03 -4.46
N THR A 143 5.89 9.57 -5.39
CA THR A 143 5.78 10.96 -5.87
C THR A 143 5.53 10.98 -7.36
N VAL A 144 4.62 11.81 -7.81
CA VAL A 144 4.37 12.05 -9.25
C VAL A 144 5.58 12.80 -9.81
N THR A 145 6.32 12.14 -10.70
CA THR A 145 7.53 12.68 -11.33
C THR A 145 7.29 13.22 -12.75
N PHE A 146 6.16 12.87 -13.33
CA PHE A 146 5.78 13.32 -14.66
C PHE A 146 4.26 13.25 -14.85
N GLY A 147 3.68 14.22 -15.55
CA GLY A 147 2.27 14.23 -15.93
C GLY A 147 1.30 14.38 -14.77
N ALA A 148 0.07 13.95 -15.01
CA ALA A 148 -1.04 14.01 -14.05
C ALA A 148 -1.83 12.70 -14.07
N PRO A 149 -1.50 11.72 -13.21
CA PRO A 149 -2.21 10.45 -13.14
C PRO A 149 -3.66 10.65 -12.72
N GLN A 150 -4.56 9.90 -13.35
CA GLN A 150 -5.99 9.92 -13.10
C GLN A 150 -6.52 8.52 -12.87
N VAL A 151 -7.45 8.37 -11.92
CA VAL A 151 -8.14 7.09 -11.65
C VAL A 151 -8.87 6.63 -12.94
N GLY A 152 -8.68 5.37 -13.27
CA GLY A 152 -9.21 4.76 -14.50
C GLY A 152 -8.18 4.63 -15.63
N ASP A 153 -7.02 5.29 -15.53
CA ASP A 153 -5.97 5.18 -16.53
C ASP A 153 -5.33 3.79 -16.53
N LYS A 154 -4.99 3.30 -17.70
CA LYS A 154 -4.19 2.07 -17.85
C LYS A 154 -2.78 2.33 -17.39
N ALA A 155 -2.26 1.45 -16.54
CA ALA A 155 -0.98 1.60 -15.88
C ALA A 155 -0.10 0.37 -16.01
N VAL A 156 1.19 0.58 -15.91
CA VAL A 156 2.21 -0.46 -15.81
C VAL A 156 3.02 -0.22 -14.56
N ALA A 157 3.10 -1.23 -13.71
CA ALA A 157 3.91 -1.21 -12.50
C ALA A 157 5.18 -2.03 -12.72
N THR A 158 6.34 -1.44 -12.52
CA THR A 158 7.65 -2.05 -12.75
C THR A 158 8.53 -1.89 -11.51
N VAL A 159 9.06 -3.01 -11.01
CA VAL A 159 9.98 -3.04 -9.87
C VAL A 159 11.39 -2.69 -10.32
N ASP A 160 12.13 -1.94 -9.48
CA ASP A 160 13.57 -1.74 -9.65
C ASP A 160 14.31 -3.07 -9.41
N ALA A 161 14.63 -3.74 -10.49
CA ALA A 161 15.26 -5.06 -10.45
C ALA A 161 16.67 -5.03 -9.85
N GLN A 162 17.43 -3.95 -10.05
CA GLN A 162 18.78 -3.83 -9.50
C GLN A 162 18.73 -3.71 -7.99
N ARG A 163 17.90 -2.82 -7.47
CA ARG A 163 17.70 -2.66 -6.03
C ARG A 163 17.22 -3.96 -5.36
N ARG A 164 16.28 -4.66 -5.99
CA ARG A 164 15.79 -5.96 -5.48
C ARG A 164 16.92 -6.98 -5.38
N GLN A 165 17.79 -7.08 -6.37
CA GLN A 165 18.95 -7.97 -6.33
C GLN A 165 19.92 -7.61 -5.20
N ASP A 166 20.18 -6.34 -4.99
CA ASP A 166 21.09 -5.86 -3.95
C ASP A 166 20.53 -6.16 -2.55
N ILE A 167 19.23 -5.99 -2.34
CA ILE A 167 18.55 -6.37 -1.10
C ILE A 167 18.64 -7.89 -0.87
N MET A 168 18.37 -8.70 -1.89
CA MET A 168 18.43 -10.16 -1.78
C MET A 168 19.84 -10.68 -1.49
N ARG A 169 20.90 -10.03 -1.99
CA ARG A 169 22.29 -10.40 -1.73
C ARG A 169 22.72 -10.11 -0.29
N ASN A 170 22.10 -9.15 0.38
CA ASN A 170 22.42 -8.72 1.75
C ASN A 170 21.60 -9.47 2.82
N HIS A 171 20.74 -10.35 2.40
CA HIS A 171 19.95 -11.25 3.25
C HIS A 171 20.36 -12.75 3.04
#